data_15ff2fe5a873c2ae0e9c8cfe032cf24d
#
_entry.id   15ff2fe5a873c2ae0e9c8cfe032cf24d
#
_cell.length_a   1.000
_cell.length_b   1.000
_cell.length_c   1.000
_cell.angle_alpha   90.00
_cell.angle_beta   90.00
_cell.angle_gamma   90.00
#
_symmetry.space_group_name_H-M   'P 1'
#
loop_
_entity.id
_entity.type
_entity.pdbx_description
1 polymer ?
#
loop_
_entity_poly.entity_id
_entity_poly.type
_entity_poly.pdbx_seq_one_letter_code
_entity_poly.pdbx_strand_id
1 'polypeptide(L)'
;MALALVLAACGSASVRQSAEVGGDWTRFGYDAARHNAGPKNTGITAANVRRLRRQRVTLPGTVDASPIYLRGVRIHGARHDAFFVTTSYGRTIAIDAASGAILWRFTPRSYSSMAGSYRITNSTPVADPNRKFVYAASPDGRVHKLSVASGAEARGWPVRVTLLPQREKLGTSLNFARGLVLLGTGGYLGDAPPYQGHVVAINAATGRIAHVWNSLCSNVHRLLNPPSCAHSDSAIWARSGVVVAPGSGNLLVATGNGTFDGRRNWGDSALMLTRNAGRLLRNWTPRNYASLESGDVDLGSTAPALIGGFAVQGGKDGKLRLLSLSRLGGRLGATGGELQTVTAPGGADVFTAPAVSGKRLFVATDSGLDCYVLSGRRLHLSWHRREGGTSPVVAGGLLYVYNGSLNVYAPATGKLLASFSAGGAAHWSSPIVTDGRVALPEGSANDHSTSGVLDIFRLP
;
A
#
# COMPACT_ATOMS: atom_id res chain seq x y z
N MET A 1 -9.50 67.99 40.43
CA MET A 1 -9.71 66.56 40.61
C MET A 1 -9.51 65.87 39.26
N ALA A 2 -8.36 65.31 39.01
CA ALA A 2 -8.04 64.57 37.77
C ALA A 2 -8.18 63.07 38.05
N LEU A 3 -9.06 62.42 37.28
CA LEU A 3 -9.32 60.98 37.35
C LEU A 3 -8.34 60.23 36.39
N ALA A 4 -7.42 59.48 36.93
CA ALA A 4 -6.50 58.63 36.14
C ALA A 4 -7.18 57.28 35.83
N LEU A 5 -7.39 56.98 34.51
CA LEU A 5 -7.82 55.67 34.04
C LEU A 5 -6.60 54.77 33.93
N VAL A 6 -6.57 53.67 34.70
CA VAL A 6 -5.60 52.61 34.56
C VAL A 6 -6.16 51.58 33.57
N LEU A 7 -5.56 51.47 32.37
CA LEU A 7 -5.83 50.44 31.40
C LEU A 7 -5.01 49.18 31.77
N ALA A 8 -5.70 48.15 32.23
CA ALA A 8 -5.12 46.82 32.42
C ALA A 8 -5.03 46.11 31.07
N ALA A 9 -3.84 45.90 30.54
CA ALA A 9 -3.58 45.09 29.38
C ALA A 9 -3.66 43.58 29.75
N CYS A 10 -4.77 42.90 29.39
CA CYS A 10 -4.87 41.46 29.43
C CYS A 10 -4.01 40.87 28.30
N GLY A 11 -2.82 40.43 28.60
CA GLY A 11 -1.99 39.63 27.73
C GLY A 11 -2.61 38.25 27.51
N SER A 12 -3.19 38.01 26.35
CA SER A 12 -3.63 36.69 25.93
C SER A 12 -2.40 35.78 25.70
N ALA A 13 -2.06 34.95 26.67
CA ALA A 13 -1.10 33.89 26.47
C ALA A 13 -1.71 32.86 25.47
N SER A 14 -1.22 32.90 24.25
CA SER A 14 -1.55 31.84 23.26
C SER A 14 -0.97 30.54 23.78
N VAL A 15 -1.84 29.68 24.32
CA VAL A 15 -1.51 28.27 24.59
C VAL A 15 -1.19 27.64 23.24
N ARG A 16 0.09 27.43 22.94
CA ARG A 16 0.51 26.60 21.82
C ARG A 16 -0.04 25.20 22.10
N GLN A 17 -1.14 24.85 21.44
CA GLN A 17 -1.66 23.50 21.43
C GLN A 17 -0.55 22.61 20.87
N SER A 18 0.06 21.77 21.71
CA SER A 18 1.05 20.79 21.26
C SER A 18 0.40 19.96 20.19
N ALA A 19 1.00 19.90 18.99
CA ALA A 19 0.49 19.07 17.91
C ALA A 19 0.29 17.64 18.43
N GLU A 20 -0.92 17.10 18.23
CA GLU A 20 -1.27 15.77 18.69
C GLU A 20 -0.26 14.75 18.12
N VAL A 21 0.24 13.85 18.99
CA VAL A 21 1.23 12.85 18.62
C VAL A 21 0.52 11.70 17.93
N GLY A 22 0.96 11.34 16.72
CA GLY A 22 0.48 10.18 16.00
C GLY A 22 -0.93 10.32 15.44
N GLY A 23 -1.72 9.26 15.55
CA GLY A 23 -3.08 9.13 15.02
C GLY A 23 -3.28 7.82 14.27
N ASP A 24 -4.46 7.63 13.73
CA ASP A 24 -4.81 6.42 12.98
C ASP A 24 -3.94 6.24 11.73
N TRP A 25 -3.60 4.97 11.45
CA TRP A 25 -2.99 4.52 10.20
C TRP A 25 -3.91 3.50 9.55
N THR A 26 -4.88 3.96 8.78
CA THR A 26 -6.05 3.16 8.39
C THR A 26 -5.86 2.25 7.19
N ARG A 27 -4.71 2.32 6.49
CA ARG A 27 -4.45 1.61 5.22
C ARG A 27 -2.98 1.54 4.88
N PHE A 28 -2.59 0.72 3.92
CA PHE A 28 -1.26 0.78 3.31
C PHE A 28 -0.97 2.19 2.79
N GLY A 29 0.26 2.65 2.99
CA GLY A 29 0.71 3.95 2.47
C GLY A 29 0.11 5.16 3.16
N TYR A 30 -0.59 4.98 4.30
CA TYR A 30 -1.17 5.99 5.17
C TYR A 30 -2.43 6.65 4.60
N ASP A 31 -2.39 7.19 3.38
CA ASP A 31 -3.51 7.88 2.72
C ASP A 31 -4.02 7.12 1.48
N ALA A 32 -5.12 7.58 0.91
CA ALA A 32 -5.73 6.96 -0.25
C ALA A 32 -4.89 7.11 -1.54
N ALA A 33 -4.00 8.10 -1.58
CA ALA A 33 -3.05 8.35 -2.66
C ALA A 33 -1.77 7.51 -2.54
N ARG A 34 -1.62 6.75 -1.45
CA ARG A 34 -0.49 5.83 -1.22
C ARG A 34 0.87 6.53 -1.15
N HIS A 35 0.92 7.71 -0.53
CA HIS A 35 2.17 8.47 -0.42
C HIS A 35 3.22 7.79 0.46
N ASN A 36 2.90 6.78 1.25
CA ASN A 36 3.79 6.19 2.27
C ASN A 36 4.39 7.28 3.20
N ALA A 37 3.63 8.32 3.43
CA ALA A 37 3.97 9.46 4.27
C ALA A 37 2.96 9.57 5.41
N GLY A 38 3.40 9.19 6.61
CA GLY A 38 2.60 9.15 7.83
C GLY A 38 2.55 10.50 8.58
N PRO A 39 2.15 10.48 9.85
CA PRO A 39 2.02 11.69 10.68
C PRO A 39 3.33 12.48 10.74
N LYS A 40 3.23 13.80 10.75
CA LYS A 40 4.40 14.70 10.93
C LYS A 40 4.98 14.60 12.34
N ASN A 41 4.14 14.35 13.32
CA ASN A 41 4.55 14.12 14.71
C ASN A 41 4.19 12.69 15.11
N THR A 42 5.18 11.84 15.28
CA THR A 42 5.03 10.44 15.72
C THR A 42 5.52 10.23 17.14
N GLY A 43 6.07 11.25 17.80
CA GLY A 43 6.82 11.12 19.04
C GLY A 43 8.25 10.59 18.84
N ILE A 44 8.56 9.99 17.68
CA ILE A 44 9.91 9.50 17.34
C ILE A 44 10.62 10.58 16.53
N THR A 45 11.83 10.94 16.96
CA THR A 45 12.67 11.99 16.37
C THR A 45 14.09 11.47 16.14
N ALA A 46 14.92 12.21 15.40
CA ALA A 46 16.33 11.88 15.24
C ALA A 46 17.10 11.80 16.58
N ALA A 47 16.65 12.56 17.58
CA ALA A 47 17.30 12.58 18.91
C ALA A 47 16.96 11.34 19.76
N ASN A 48 15.77 10.76 19.58
CA ASN A 48 15.32 9.67 20.43
C ASN A 48 15.18 8.31 19.72
N VAL A 49 15.27 8.25 18.39
CA VAL A 49 15.05 7.02 17.61
C VAL A 49 15.94 5.86 18.07
N ARG A 50 17.17 6.12 18.48
CA ARG A 50 18.12 5.09 18.99
C ARG A 50 17.66 4.45 20.31
N ARG A 51 16.70 5.04 21.00
CA ARG A 51 16.16 4.56 22.28
C ARG A 51 15.01 3.56 22.09
N LEU A 52 14.54 3.33 20.87
CA LEU A 52 13.49 2.38 20.58
C LEU A 52 13.85 0.99 21.14
N ARG A 53 12.88 0.36 21.78
CA ARG A 53 12.98 -1.01 22.31
C ARG A 53 12.02 -1.90 21.54
N ARG A 54 12.49 -3.07 21.16
CA ARG A 54 11.73 -4.07 20.42
C ARG A 54 10.90 -4.93 21.34
N GLN A 55 9.62 -5.08 21.04
CA GLN A 55 8.72 -6.09 21.58
C GLN A 55 8.34 -7.02 20.42
N ARG A 56 8.56 -8.31 20.62
CA ARG A 56 8.23 -9.34 19.62
C ARG A 56 6.89 -9.99 19.95
N VAL A 57 5.95 -9.98 18.98
CA VAL A 57 4.63 -10.61 19.13
C VAL A 57 4.53 -11.77 18.15
N THR A 58 4.39 -12.99 18.70
CA THR A 58 4.17 -14.20 17.89
C THR A 58 2.75 -14.20 17.32
N LEU A 59 2.62 -14.44 16.03
CA LEU A 59 1.35 -14.48 15.32
C LEU A 59 1.03 -15.89 14.80
N PRO A 60 -0.25 -16.28 14.77
CA PRO A 60 -0.68 -17.55 14.19
C PRO A 60 -0.80 -17.43 12.65
N GLY A 61 0.25 -16.99 11.98
CA GLY A 61 0.36 -16.86 10.53
C GLY A 61 1.31 -15.76 10.11
N THR A 62 2.01 -15.97 9.00
CA THR A 62 2.90 -14.97 8.38
C THR A 62 2.09 -13.76 7.92
N VAL A 63 2.59 -12.57 8.18
CA VAL A 63 2.06 -11.30 7.66
C VAL A 63 3.07 -10.71 6.69
N ASP A 64 2.85 -10.92 5.41
CA ASP A 64 3.66 -10.37 4.32
C ASP A 64 2.97 -9.15 3.70
N ALA A 65 2.60 -8.23 4.57
CA ALA A 65 1.82 -7.03 4.30
C ALA A 65 2.16 -5.96 5.36
N SER A 66 1.56 -4.79 5.31
CA SER A 66 1.68 -3.79 6.38
C SER A 66 0.54 -3.95 7.38
N PRO A 67 0.76 -3.67 8.66
CA PRO A 67 -0.32 -3.50 9.62
C PRO A 67 -1.10 -2.21 9.34
N ILE A 68 -2.28 -2.08 9.93
CA ILE A 68 -2.96 -0.81 10.14
C ILE A 68 -3.11 -0.56 11.63
N TYR A 69 -3.40 0.67 12.02
CA TYR A 69 -3.49 1.07 13.41
C TYR A 69 -4.69 1.99 13.64
N LEU A 70 -5.41 1.73 14.71
CA LEU A 70 -6.50 2.59 15.20
C LEU A 70 -6.26 2.93 16.67
N ARG A 71 -6.27 4.23 16.97
CA ARG A 71 -6.06 4.76 18.31
C ARG A 71 -7.36 4.80 19.09
N GLY A 72 -7.35 4.30 20.33
CA GLY A 72 -8.45 4.44 21.28
C GLY A 72 -9.78 3.84 20.84
N VAL A 73 -9.76 2.72 20.11
CA VAL A 73 -10.98 2.00 19.70
C VAL A 73 -11.51 1.13 20.83
N ARG A 74 -12.83 0.87 20.84
CA ARG A 74 -13.44 -0.08 21.77
C ARG A 74 -13.39 -1.48 21.22
N ILE A 75 -12.74 -2.40 21.94
CA ILE A 75 -12.66 -3.84 21.62
C ILE A 75 -13.10 -4.59 22.88
N HIS A 76 -14.08 -5.48 22.75
CA HIS A 76 -14.70 -6.20 23.87
C HIS A 76 -15.09 -5.29 25.05
N GLY A 77 -15.57 -4.06 24.74
CA GLY A 77 -16.00 -3.07 25.72
C GLY A 77 -14.90 -2.19 26.30
N ALA A 78 -13.62 -2.60 26.23
CA ALA A 78 -12.48 -1.83 26.71
C ALA A 78 -11.88 -0.93 25.62
N ARG A 79 -11.18 0.14 26.01
CA ARG A 79 -10.49 1.06 25.09
C ARG A 79 -9.07 0.56 24.84
N HIS A 80 -8.70 0.44 23.57
CA HIS A 80 -7.39 -0.02 23.12
C HIS A 80 -6.83 0.86 22.00
N ASP A 81 -5.53 1.03 21.99
CA ASP A 81 -4.77 1.34 20.78
C ASP A 81 -4.45 0.01 20.12
N ALA A 82 -4.85 -0.21 18.88
CA ALA A 82 -4.78 -1.54 18.28
C ALA A 82 -4.17 -1.56 16.89
N PHE A 83 -3.28 -2.53 16.66
CA PHE A 83 -2.87 -2.94 15.32
C PHE A 83 -3.82 -4.00 14.77
N PHE A 84 -4.03 -3.95 13.45
CA PHE A 84 -4.76 -4.98 12.73
C PHE A 84 -3.89 -5.49 11.58
N VAL A 85 -3.75 -6.80 11.47
CA VAL A 85 -2.96 -7.46 10.45
C VAL A 85 -3.79 -8.55 9.77
N THR A 86 -3.49 -8.82 8.49
CA THR A 86 -4.03 -9.96 7.76
C THR A 86 -2.88 -10.89 7.40
N THR A 87 -2.98 -12.17 7.78
CA THR A 87 -1.97 -13.18 7.47
C THR A 87 -2.10 -13.69 6.03
N SER A 88 -1.07 -14.35 5.53
CA SER A 88 -1.03 -14.92 4.17
C SER A 88 -2.20 -15.85 3.84
N TYR A 89 -2.80 -16.49 4.84
CA TYR A 89 -3.97 -17.35 4.69
C TYR A 89 -5.28 -16.69 5.15
N GLY A 90 -5.30 -15.33 5.24
CA GLY A 90 -6.52 -14.56 5.45
C GLY A 90 -6.99 -14.45 6.90
N ARG A 91 -6.28 -14.99 7.91
CA ARG A 91 -6.58 -14.66 9.31
C ARG A 91 -6.37 -13.17 9.52
N THR A 92 -7.36 -12.51 10.13
CA THR A 92 -7.24 -11.11 10.52
C THR A 92 -7.22 -11.03 12.04
N ILE A 93 -6.26 -10.27 12.58
CA ILE A 93 -5.92 -10.28 14.00
C ILE A 93 -5.87 -8.83 14.50
N ALA A 94 -6.55 -8.55 15.61
CA ALA A 94 -6.38 -7.32 16.37
C ALA A 94 -5.39 -7.56 17.51
N ILE A 95 -4.45 -6.64 17.67
CA ILE A 95 -3.33 -6.75 18.62
C ILE A 95 -3.29 -5.45 19.42
N ASP A 96 -3.29 -5.54 20.74
CA ASP A 96 -3.10 -4.39 21.62
C ASP A 96 -1.71 -3.79 21.42
N ALA A 97 -1.64 -2.51 21.10
CA ALA A 97 -0.38 -1.85 20.75
C ALA A 97 0.54 -1.62 21.97
N ALA A 98 0.02 -1.68 23.19
CA ALA A 98 0.79 -1.52 24.41
C ALA A 98 1.36 -2.86 24.92
N SER A 99 0.52 -3.88 25.02
CA SER A 99 0.88 -5.18 25.57
C SER A 99 1.36 -6.19 24.52
N GLY A 100 0.96 -6.05 23.25
CA GLY A 100 1.14 -7.06 22.21
C GLY A 100 0.15 -8.23 22.32
N ALA A 101 -0.83 -8.17 23.21
CA ALA A 101 -1.83 -9.21 23.37
C ALA A 101 -2.76 -9.27 22.16
N ILE A 102 -3.11 -10.49 21.74
CA ILE A 102 -4.14 -10.69 20.71
C ILE A 102 -5.51 -10.41 21.34
N LEU A 103 -6.20 -9.37 20.86
CA LEU A 103 -7.52 -8.98 21.34
C LEU A 103 -8.62 -9.82 20.72
N TRP A 104 -8.54 -10.09 19.41
CA TRP A 104 -9.40 -11.03 18.70
C TRP A 104 -8.73 -11.55 17.43
N ARG A 105 -9.26 -12.66 16.92
CA ARG A 105 -8.82 -13.30 15.70
C ARG A 105 -10.03 -13.74 14.89
N PHE A 106 -10.09 -13.31 13.65
CA PHE A 106 -10.97 -13.88 12.64
C PHE A 106 -10.22 -14.93 11.83
N THR A 107 -10.87 -16.06 11.55
CA THR A 107 -10.32 -17.11 10.68
C THR A 107 -11.35 -17.39 9.57
N PRO A 108 -11.00 -17.19 8.27
CA PRO A 108 -11.93 -17.47 7.18
C PRO A 108 -12.27 -18.98 7.11
N ARG A 109 -13.46 -19.32 6.66
CA ARG A 109 -13.92 -20.72 6.58
C ARG A 109 -13.04 -21.60 5.70
N SER A 110 -12.41 -21.00 4.68
CA SER A 110 -11.47 -21.67 3.76
C SER A 110 -10.07 -21.90 4.32
N TYR A 111 -9.78 -21.43 5.54
CA TYR A 111 -8.41 -21.44 6.09
C TYR A 111 -7.75 -22.81 6.04
N SER A 112 -8.40 -23.85 6.52
CA SER A 112 -7.82 -25.21 6.60
C SER A 112 -7.47 -25.81 5.24
N SER A 113 -8.20 -25.43 4.20
CA SER A 113 -7.93 -25.89 2.82
C SER A 113 -6.85 -25.08 2.09
N MET A 114 -6.41 -23.95 2.69
CA MET A 114 -5.42 -23.03 2.10
C MET A 114 -4.08 -23.08 2.85
N ALA A 115 -4.10 -23.26 4.17
CA ALA A 115 -2.91 -23.18 5.01
C ALA A 115 -1.81 -24.13 4.53
N GLY A 116 -0.60 -23.58 4.35
CA GLY A 116 0.57 -24.31 3.82
C GLY A 116 0.60 -24.47 2.30
N SER A 117 -0.42 -23.98 1.57
CA SER A 117 -0.45 -24.06 0.10
C SER A 117 0.13 -22.81 -0.56
N TYR A 118 0.34 -22.86 -1.90
CA TYR A 118 0.75 -21.71 -2.72
C TYR A 118 -0.30 -20.60 -2.76
N ARG A 119 -1.55 -20.88 -2.36
CA ARG A 119 -2.64 -19.90 -2.38
C ARG A 119 -2.54 -18.97 -1.18
N ILE A 120 -1.99 -17.81 -1.41
CA ILE A 120 -1.66 -16.81 -0.40
C ILE A 120 -2.24 -15.43 -0.76
N THR A 121 -2.33 -14.54 0.22
CA THR A 121 -2.57 -13.12 0.02
C THR A 121 -1.46 -12.31 0.67
N ASN A 122 -1.11 -11.17 0.06
CA ASN A 122 -0.20 -10.15 0.61
C ASN A 122 -0.95 -8.83 0.87
N SER A 123 -2.27 -8.91 0.98
CA SER A 123 -3.13 -7.73 1.05
C SER A 123 -3.08 -7.09 2.44
N THR A 124 -2.70 -5.81 2.49
CA THR A 124 -2.89 -4.99 3.69
C THR A 124 -4.37 -4.68 3.87
N PRO A 125 -4.93 -4.86 5.07
CA PRO A 125 -6.31 -4.50 5.35
C PRO A 125 -6.54 -2.98 5.28
N VAL A 126 -7.82 -2.56 5.25
CA VAL A 126 -8.20 -1.15 5.34
C VAL A 126 -9.32 -0.97 6.35
N ALA A 127 -9.23 0.05 7.20
CA ALA A 127 -10.32 0.45 8.08
C ALA A 127 -11.28 1.42 7.39
N ASP A 128 -12.57 1.37 7.75
CA ASP A 128 -13.54 2.36 7.31
C ASP A 128 -13.32 3.71 8.02
N PRO A 129 -13.77 4.84 7.43
CA PRO A 129 -13.61 6.15 8.03
C PRO A 129 -14.30 6.30 9.41
N ASN A 130 -15.32 5.49 9.67
CA ASN A 130 -16.06 5.51 10.94
C ASN A 130 -15.38 4.66 12.03
N ARG A 131 -14.29 3.95 11.68
CA ARG A 131 -13.49 3.13 12.61
C ARG A 131 -14.27 1.97 13.23
N LYS A 132 -15.36 1.53 12.55
CA LYS A 132 -16.23 0.45 13.00
C LYS A 132 -15.88 -0.89 12.40
N PHE A 133 -15.30 -0.88 11.19
CA PHE A 133 -15.01 -2.09 10.43
C PHE A 133 -13.59 -2.06 9.84
N VAL A 134 -13.00 -3.24 9.74
CA VAL A 134 -11.79 -3.52 8.96
C VAL A 134 -12.17 -4.44 7.81
N TYR A 135 -11.71 -4.12 6.61
CA TYR A 135 -11.85 -4.97 5.43
C TYR A 135 -10.54 -5.71 5.19
N ALA A 136 -10.63 -7.01 4.94
CA ALA A 136 -9.49 -7.90 4.79
C ALA A 136 -9.71 -8.91 3.67
N ALA A 137 -8.64 -9.30 2.96
CA ALA A 137 -8.68 -10.27 1.89
C ALA A 137 -8.33 -11.68 2.38
N SER A 138 -8.87 -12.70 1.71
CA SER A 138 -8.46 -14.10 1.90
C SER A 138 -8.14 -14.79 0.56
N PRO A 139 -7.26 -15.81 0.55
CA PRO A 139 -6.80 -16.44 -0.70
C PRO A 139 -7.86 -17.23 -1.45
N ASP A 140 -9.05 -17.41 -0.88
CA ASP A 140 -10.21 -17.98 -1.57
C ASP A 140 -10.95 -16.98 -2.49
N GLY A 141 -10.33 -15.83 -2.73
CA GLY A 141 -10.86 -14.79 -3.62
C GLY A 141 -11.97 -13.96 -3.01
N ARG A 142 -11.97 -13.78 -1.69
CA ARG A 142 -12.99 -13.01 -0.96
C ARG A 142 -12.42 -11.85 -0.17
N VAL A 143 -13.27 -10.83 0.00
CA VAL A 143 -13.05 -9.72 0.91
C VAL A 143 -14.06 -9.79 2.05
N HIS A 144 -13.58 -9.73 3.27
CA HIS A 144 -14.32 -9.78 4.52
C HIS A 144 -14.53 -8.37 5.08
N LYS A 145 -15.62 -8.15 5.80
CA LYS A 145 -15.90 -6.94 6.58
C LYS A 145 -16.05 -7.34 8.04
N LEU A 146 -15.07 -6.96 8.87
CA LEU A 146 -14.96 -7.42 10.24
C LEU A 146 -15.19 -6.27 11.22
N SER A 147 -15.97 -6.50 12.25
CA SER A 147 -16.18 -5.52 13.33
C SER A 147 -14.85 -5.23 14.04
N VAL A 148 -14.47 -3.97 14.18
CA VAL A 148 -13.32 -3.55 14.99
C VAL A 148 -13.49 -4.02 16.43
N ALA A 149 -14.72 -3.95 16.96
CA ALA A 149 -15.01 -4.25 18.36
C ALA A 149 -14.89 -5.74 18.73
N SER A 150 -15.03 -6.66 17.76
CA SER A 150 -15.13 -8.10 18.09
C SER A 150 -14.50 -9.05 17.08
N GLY A 151 -14.08 -8.57 15.91
CA GLY A 151 -13.67 -9.42 14.79
C GLY A 151 -14.79 -10.17 14.08
N ALA A 152 -16.04 -10.00 14.51
CA ALA A 152 -17.20 -10.66 13.90
C ALA A 152 -17.42 -10.17 12.46
N GLU A 153 -17.69 -11.11 11.55
CA GLU A 153 -17.98 -10.78 10.16
C GLU A 153 -19.37 -10.17 10.02
N ALA A 154 -19.47 -9.08 9.26
CA ALA A 154 -20.72 -8.38 9.04
C ALA A 154 -21.67 -9.19 8.16
N ARG A 155 -22.99 -9.04 8.40
CA ARG A 155 -24.03 -9.66 7.56
C ARG A 155 -23.90 -9.24 6.10
N GLY A 156 -24.04 -10.18 5.17
CA GLY A 156 -23.89 -9.95 3.73
C GLY A 156 -22.45 -10.00 3.22
N TRP A 157 -21.50 -10.34 4.08
CA TRP A 157 -20.09 -10.60 3.76
C TRP A 157 -19.74 -12.07 4.03
N PRO A 158 -18.69 -12.65 3.41
CA PRO A 158 -17.69 -12.01 2.54
C PRO A 158 -18.18 -11.81 1.09
N VAL A 159 -17.50 -10.95 0.34
CA VAL A 159 -17.75 -10.66 -1.09
C VAL A 159 -16.71 -11.39 -1.94
N ARG A 160 -17.18 -12.20 -2.89
CA ARG A 160 -16.31 -12.85 -3.89
C ARG A 160 -15.89 -11.84 -4.95
N VAL A 161 -14.59 -11.73 -5.25
CA VAL A 161 -13.99 -10.72 -6.14
C VAL A 161 -13.21 -11.30 -7.32
N THR A 162 -13.13 -12.62 -7.41
CA THR A 162 -12.63 -13.37 -8.57
C THR A 162 -13.45 -14.63 -8.79
N LEU A 163 -13.61 -15.06 -10.03
CA LEU A 163 -14.26 -16.33 -10.37
C LEU A 163 -13.27 -17.50 -10.40
N LEU A 164 -11.95 -17.25 -10.39
CA LEU A 164 -10.91 -18.25 -10.49
C LEU A 164 -9.83 -18.08 -9.40
N PRO A 165 -10.18 -18.19 -8.09
CA PRO A 165 -9.28 -17.89 -6.99
C PRO A 165 -8.07 -18.83 -6.87
N GLN A 166 -8.03 -19.97 -7.60
CA GLN A 166 -6.88 -20.84 -7.70
C GLN A 166 -5.82 -20.32 -8.69
N ARG A 167 -6.14 -19.30 -9.49
CA ARG A 167 -5.23 -18.66 -10.45
C ARG A 167 -5.06 -17.18 -10.16
N GLU A 168 -6.11 -16.52 -9.67
CA GLU A 168 -6.12 -15.09 -9.40
C GLU A 168 -5.90 -14.79 -7.91
N LYS A 169 -4.77 -14.17 -7.62
CA LYS A 169 -4.33 -13.78 -6.28
C LYS A 169 -4.89 -12.41 -5.89
N LEU A 170 -5.32 -12.27 -4.66
CA LEU A 170 -5.58 -10.98 -4.01
C LEU A 170 -4.27 -10.51 -3.36
N GLY A 171 -3.38 -9.92 -4.16
CA GLY A 171 -2.04 -9.49 -3.72
C GLY A 171 -1.93 -7.99 -3.42
N THR A 172 -2.91 -7.18 -3.85
CA THR A 172 -2.87 -5.73 -3.65
C THR A 172 -3.40 -5.32 -2.29
N SER A 173 -2.87 -4.24 -1.73
CA SER A 173 -3.40 -3.63 -0.52
C SER A 173 -4.80 -3.05 -0.78
N LEU A 174 -5.75 -3.33 0.12
CA LEU A 174 -7.10 -2.76 0.01
C LEU A 174 -7.08 -1.25 0.19
N ASN A 175 -7.91 -0.52 -0.56
CA ASN A 175 -8.11 0.90 -0.38
C ASN A 175 -9.59 1.21 -0.09
N PHE A 176 -9.84 2.37 0.49
CA PHE A 176 -11.20 2.84 0.77
C PHE A 176 -11.34 4.28 0.27
N ALA A 177 -12.32 4.50 -0.59
CA ALA A 177 -12.66 5.85 -1.05
C ALA A 177 -14.14 5.94 -1.40
N ARG A 178 -14.79 7.02 -0.98
CA ARG A 178 -16.18 7.34 -1.38
C ARG A 178 -17.19 6.21 -1.12
N GLY A 179 -17.04 5.51 0.00
CA GLY A 179 -17.91 4.37 0.35
C GLY A 179 -17.62 3.08 -0.43
N LEU A 180 -16.52 3.02 -1.17
CA LEU A 180 -16.09 1.85 -1.92
C LEU A 180 -14.81 1.25 -1.31
N VAL A 181 -14.78 -0.06 -1.17
CA VAL A 181 -13.57 -0.85 -0.97
C VAL A 181 -13.01 -1.21 -2.34
N LEU A 182 -11.75 -0.87 -2.57
CA LEU A 182 -11.07 -0.99 -3.86
C LEU A 182 -9.91 -1.97 -3.76
N LEU A 183 -9.77 -2.84 -4.76
CA LEU A 183 -8.65 -3.79 -4.86
C LEU A 183 -8.33 -4.13 -6.32
N GLY A 184 -7.16 -4.72 -6.51
CA GLY A 184 -6.73 -5.35 -7.76
C GLY A 184 -6.46 -6.84 -7.57
N THR A 185 -6.50 -7.61 -8.67
CA THR A 185 -6.13 -9.02 -8.71
C THR A 185 -4.93 -9.24 -9.64
N GLY A 186 -4.19 -10.32 -9.43
CA GLY A 186 -3.08 -10.73 -10.27
C GLY A 186 -2.88 -12.24 -10.23
N GLY A 187 -1.77 -12.73 -10.77
CA GLY A 187 -1.36 -14.14 -10.70
C GLY A 187 -0.72 -14.52 -9.37
N TYR A 188 -0.53 -15.80 -9.13
CA TYR A 188 0.37 -16.33 -8.11
C TYR A 188 1.79 -16.40 -8.67
N LEU A 189 2.78 -16.60 -7.80
CA LEU A 189 4.17 -16.82 -8.21
C LEU A 189 4.24 -17.95 -9.25
N GLY A 190 4.97 -17.69 -10.35
CA GLY A 190 5.07 -18.60 -11.48
C GLY A 190 4.00 -18.40 -12.56
N ASP A 191 3.10 -17.42 -12.39
CA ASP A 191 2.17 -16.89 -13.40
C ASP A 191 1.43 -17.94 -14.24
N ALA A 192 0.97 -19.02 -13.56
CA ALA A 192 0.25 -20.08 -14.21
C ALA A 192 -1.10 -19.62 -14.80
N PRO A 193 -1.25 -19.57 -16.14
CA PRO A 193 -2.47 -19.11 -16.77
C PRO A 193 -3.63 -20.10 -16.56
N PRO A 194 -4.91 -19.66 -16.83
CA PRO A 194 -5.31 -18.31 -17.18
C PRO A 194 -5.61 -17.46 -15.95
N TYR A 195 -5.20 -16.19 -15.95
CA TYR A 195 -5.55 -15.19 -14.96
C TYR A 195 -5.57 -13.79 -15.60
N GLN A 196 -6.07 -12.77 -14.90
CA GLN A 196 -5.90 -11.38 -15.31
C GLN A 196 -6.07 -10.40 -14.15
N GLY A 197 -5.72 -9.14 -14.39
CA GLY A 197 -5.98 -8.05 -13.47
C GLY A 197 -7.44 -7.60 -13.51
N HIS A 198 -8.10 -7.55 -12.34
CA HIS A 198 -9.38 -6.89 -12.16
C HIS A 198 -9.21 -5.72 -11.20
N VAL A 199 -9.83 -4.59 -11.48
CA VAL A 199 -10.11 -3.58 -10.45
C VAL A 199 -11.55 -3.78 -10.00
N VAL A 200 -11.72 -4.16 -8.75
CA VAL A 200 -13.04 -4.40 -8.16
C VAL A 200 -13.36 -3.29 -7.16
N ALA A 201 -14.53 -2.67 -7.30
CA ALA A 201 -15.08 -1.69 -6.40
C ALA A 201 -16.30 -2.30 -5.68
N ILE A 202 -16.21 -2.48 -4.36
CA ILE A 202 -17.28 -3.04 -3.53
C ILE A 202 -17.94 -1.90 -2.76
N ASN A 203 -19.27 -1.81 -2.80
CA ASN A 203 -20.01 -0.90 -1.94
C ASN A 203 -19.89 -1.36 -0.48
N ALA A 204 -19.23 -0.55 0.35
CA ALA A 204 -18.92 -0.88 1.73
C ALA A 204 -20.14 -1.02 2.64
N ALA A 205 -21.26 -0.37 2.30
CA ALA A 205 -22.50 -0.46 3.07
C ALA A 205 -23.26 -1.75 2.76
N THR A 206 -23.35 -2.13 1.49
CA THR A 206 -24.22 -3.24 1.04
C THR A 206 -23.49 -4.56 0.80
N GLY A 207 -22.17 -4.57 0.64
CA GLY A 207 -21.40 -5.74 0.23
C GLY A 207 -21.59 -6.14 -1.24
N ARG A 208 -22.24 -5.29 -2.05
CA ARG A 208 -22.41 -5.57 -3.49
C ARG A 208 -21.22 -5.02 -4.27
N ILE A 209 -20.79 -5.76 -5.30
CA ILE A 209 -19.85 -5.23 -6.30
C ILE A 209 -20.56 -4.10 -7.03
N ALA A 210 -20.01 -2.89 -6.93
CA ALA A 210 -20.53 -1.73 -7.62
C ALA A 210 -20.02 -1.68 -9.06
N HIS A 211 -18.72 -1.94 -9.27
CA HIS A 211 -18.09 -1.94 -10.58
C HIS A 211 -16.93 -2.94 -10.63
N VAL A 212 -16.68 -3.45 -11.84
CA VAL A 212 -15.47 -4.20 -12.19
C VAL A 212 -14.90 -3.62 -13.47
N TRP A 213 -13.60 -3.40 -13.49
CA TRP A 213 -12.85 -3.12 -14.71
C TRP A 213 -11.79 -4.23 -14.89
N ASN A 214 -11.72 -4.82 -16.08
CA ASN A 214 -10.80 -5.91 -16.41
C ASN A 214 -9.64 -5.36 -17.23
N SER A 215 -8.40 -5.80 -16.94
CA SER A 215 -7.21 -5.36 -17.68
C SER A 215 -7.15 -5.91 -19.11
N LEU A 216 -7.68 -7.11 -19.29
CA LEU A 216 -7.94 -7.75 -20.57
C LEU A 216 -9.45 -7.88 -20.78
N CYS A 217 -9.90 -7.82 -22.02
CA CYS A 217 -11.34 -7.79 -22.34
C CYS A 217 -12.07 -6.67 -21.58
N SER A 218 -11.48 -5.46 -21.51
CA SER A 218 -11.94 -4.33 -20.68
C SER A 218 -13.30 -3.76 -21.09
N ASN A 219 -13.89 -4.21 -22.21
CA ASN A 219 -15.27 -3.97 -22.59
C ASN A 219 -16.30 -4.79 -21.79
N VAL A 220 -15.86 -5.73 -20.96
CA VAL A 220 -16.71 -6.51 -20.04
C VAL A 220 -16.63 -5.88 -18.65
N HIS A 221 -17.77 -5.40 -18.13
CA HIS A 221 -17.85 -4.65 -16.87
C HIS A 221 -18.43 -5.46 -15.70
N ARG A 222 -18.10 -6.74 -15.63
CA ARG A 222 -18.44 -7.67 -14.55
C ARG A 222 -17.25 -8.58 -14.27
N LEU A 223 -17.32 -9.33 -13.17
CA LEU A 223 -16.35 -10.40 -12.96
C LEU A 223 -16.34 -11.33 -14.15
N LEU A 224 -15.17 -11.52 -14.73
CA LEU A 224 -14.93 -12.36 -15.87
C LEU A 224 -14.27 -13.65 -15.40
N ASN A 225 -14.71 -14.78 -15.93
CA ASN A 225 -13.93 -16.01 -15.78
C ASN A 225 -12.75 -15.91 -16.77
N PRO A 226 -11.48 -15.89 -16.31
CA PRO A 226 -10.32 -15.67 -17.17
C PRO A 226 -10.26 -16.51 -18.45
N PRO A 227 -10.61 -17.82 -18.44
CA PRO A 227 -10.67 -18.63 -19.67
C PRO A 227 -11.63 -18.11 -20.76
N SER A 228 -12.56 -17.22 -20.42
CA SER A 228 -13.49 -16.63 -21.41
C SER A 228 -12.92 -15.45 -22.18
N CYS A 229 -11.72 -14.98 -21.79
CA CYS A 229 -10.95 -13.97 -22.53
C CYS A 229 -9.87 -14.67 -23.35
N ALA A 230 -9.61 -14.20 -24.59
CA ALA A 230 -8.63 -14.81 -25.49
C ALA A 230 -7.17 -14.69 -24.99
N HIS A 231 -6.92 -13.77 -24.06
CA HIS A 231 -5.59 -13.50 -23.51
C HIS A 231 -5.58 -13.70 -22.01
N SER A 232 -4.39 -13.99 -21.47
CA SER A 232 -4.09 -14.11 -20.05
C SER A 232 -3.11 -13.02 -19.62
N ASP A 233 -2.77 -12.97 -18.34
CA ASP A 233 -1.78 -12.11 -17.70
C ASP A 233 -2.31 -10.71 -17.38
N SER A 234 -1.52 -9.65 -17.59
CA SER A 234 -1.90 -8.27 -17.30
C SER A 234 -2.37 -8.05 -15.85
N ALA A 235 -1.60 -8.63 -14.90
CA ALA A 235 -1.87 -8.57 -13.47
C ALA A 235 -1.88 -7.14 -12.93
N ILE A 236 -2.76 -6.87 -11.95
CA ILE A 236 -2.70 -5.67 -11.10
C ILE A 236 -2.21 -6.17 -9.75
N TRP A 237 -0.90 -6.15 -9.51
CA TRP A 237 -0.28 -6.81 -8.35
C TRP A 237 0.64 -5.93 -7.49
N ALA A 238 0.88 -4.69 -7.92
CA ALA A 238 1.66 -3.73 -7.15
C ALA A 238 1.17 -3.62 -5.70
N ARG A 239 2.09 -3.48 -4.75
CA ARG A 239 1.79 -3.39 -3.30
C ARG A 239 0.77 -2.31 -2.96
N SER A 240 0.90 -1.14 -3.58
CA SER A 240 -0.04 -0.04 -3.41
C SER A 240 -1.47 -0.40 -3.82
N GLY A 241 -1.63 -1.32 -4.77
CA GLY A 241 -2.91 -1.62 -5.39
C GLY A 241 -3.50 -0.39 -6.08
N VAL A 242 -4.76 -0.12 -5.80
CA VAL A 242 -5.47 1.02 -6.37
C VAL A 242 -5.08 2.30 -5.64
N VAL A 243 -4.49 3.25 -6.38
CA VAL A 243 -4.13 4.60 -5.92
C VAL A 243 -5.27 5.56 -6.24
N VAL A 244 -5.66 6.41 -5.29
CA VAL A 244 -6.72 7.40 -5.48
C VAL A 244 -6.11 8.78 -5.65
N ALA A 245 -6.30 9.40 -6.82
CA ALA A 245 -5.77 10.72 -7.10
C ALA A 245 -6.44 11.80 -6.24
N PRO A 246 -5.67 12.62 -5.52
CA PRO A 246 -6.22 13.76 -4.77
C PRO A 246 -7.03 14.70 -5.67
N GLY A 247 -8.03 15.34 -5.13
CA GLY A 247 -8.93 16.25 -5.84
C GLY A 247 -9.95 15.54 -6.73
N SER A 248 -9.52 14.86 -7.80
CA SER A 248 -10.42 14.19 -8.74
C SER A 248 -11.07 12.91 -8.19
N GLY A 249 -10.36 12.21 -7.31
CA GLY A 249 -10.75 10.88 -6.84
C GLY A 249 -10.65 9.78 -7.91
N ASN A 250 -10.08 10.07 -9.09
CA ASN A 250 -9.82 9.07 -10.11
C ASN A 250 -8.82 8.03 -9.60
N LEU A 251 -8.96 6.81 -10.11
CA LEU A 251 -8.15 5.68 -9.67
C LEU A 251 -6.99 5.46 -10.62
N LEU A 252 -5.81 5.18 -10.06
CA LEU A 252 -4.65 4.77 -10.85
C LEU A 252 -4.23 3.36 -10.44
N VAL A 253 -3.85 2.57 -11.45
CA VAL A 253 -3.26 1.24 -11.32
C VAL A 253 -2.18 1.07 -12.38
N ALA A 254 -1.31 0.08 -12.19
CA ALA A 254 -0.43 -0.40 -13.26
C ALA A 254 -0.70 -1.89 -13.49
N THR A 255 -0.56 -2.29 -14.74
CA THR A 255 -0.68 -3.69 -15.18
C THR A 255 0.70 -4.25 -15.51
N GLY A 256 0.90 -5.52 -15.22
CA GLY A 256 2.05 -6.29 -15.63
C GLY A 256 1.95 -6.80 -17.07
N ASN A 257 2.82 -7.76 -17.37
CA ASN A 257 2.90 -8.43 -18.67
C ASN A 257 1.53 -8.83 -19.18
N GLY A 258 1.36 -8.71 -20.48
CA GLY A 258 0.11 -9.07 -21.14
C GLY A 258 -0.10 -8.29 -22.42
N THR A 259 -1.05 -8.71 -23.21
CA THR A 259 -1.37 -8.11 -24.49
C THR A 259 -1.80 -6.64 -24.34
N PHE A 260 -1.25 -5.78 -25.19
CA PHE A 260 -1.68 -4.41 -25.37
C PHE A 260 -2.17 -4.18 -26.82
N ASP A 261 -3.43 -3.75 -26.98
CA ASP A 261 -4.02 -3.41 -28.28
C ASP A 261 -4.55 -1.97 -28.35
N GLY A 262 -4.43 -1.21 -27.25
CA GLY A 262 -4.91 0.16 -27.13
C GLY A 262 -6.44 0.32 -27.14
N ARG A 263 -7.20 -0.78 -27.05
CA ARG A 263 -8.67 -0.81 -27.12
C ARG A 263 -9.32 -1.61 -26.00
N ARG A 264 -8.93 -2.88 -25.82
CA ARG A 264 -9.56 -3.81 -24.88
C ARG A 264 -8.56 -4.50 -23.95
N ASN A 265 -7.30 -4.53 -24.33
CA ASN A 265 -6.23 -5.22 -23.63
C ASN A 265 -5.13 -4.21 -23.26
N TRP A 266 -4.74 -4.20 -21.98
CA TRP A 266 -3.96 -3.13 -21.37
C TRP A 266 -2.78 -3.68 -20.57
N GLY A 267 -2.00 -4.60 -21.16
CA GLY A 267 -0.74 -5.08 -20.56
C GLY A 267 0.28 -3.94 -20.48
N ASP A 268 1.21 -4.03 -19.52
CA ASP A 268 2.33 -3.12 -19.26
C ASP A 268 1.96 -1.63 -19.37
N SER A 269 0.91 -1.25 -18.67
CA SER A 269 0.33 0.10 -18.72
C SER A 269 0.10 0.72 -17.36
N ALA A 270 0.37 2.02 -17.23
CA ALA A 270 -0.17 2.84 -16.15
C ALA A 270 -1.51 3.42 -16.58
N LEU A 271 -2.55 3.20 -15.80
CA LEU A 271 -3.94 3.41 -16.18
C LEU A 271 -4.64 4.35 -15.22
N MET A 272 -5.48 5.23 -15.73
CA MET A 272 -6.38 6.07 -14.93
C MET A 272 -7.83 5.70 -15.22
N LEU A 273 -8.54 5.27 -14.19
CA LEU A 273 -9.96 4.93 -14.22
C LEU A 273 -10.80 6.03 -13.59
N THR A 274 -12.09 6.04 -13.90
CA THR A 274 -13.06 6.85 -13.14
C THR A 274 -13.02 6.47 -11.65
N ARG A 275 -13.43 7.39 -10.78
CA ARG A 275 -13.45 7.27 -9.31
C ARG A 275 -14.22 6.06 -8.75
N ASN A 276 -15.00 5.39 -9.57
CA ASN A 276 -15.76 4.18 -9.22
C ASN A 276 -15.29 2.93 -9.96
N ALA A 277 -14.17 2.98 -10.69
CA ALA A 277 -13.65 1.91 -11.55
C ALA A 277 -14.56 1.52 -12.72
N GLY A 278 -15.53 2.36 -13.10
CA GLY A 278 -16.50 2.02 -14.17
C GLY A 278 -15.97 2.19 -15.58
N ARG A 279 -14.92 3.00 -15.79
CA ARG A 279 -14.39 3.30 -17.13
C ARG A 279 -12.92 3.72 -17.09
N LEU A 280 -12.16 3.30 -18.08
CA LEU A 280 -10.80 3.79 -18.35
C LEU A 280 -10.86 5.20 -18.96
N LEU A 281 -10.08 6.13 -18.42
CA LEU A 281 -10.01 7.52 -18.85
C LEU A 281 -8.75 7.83 -19.64
N ARG A 282 -7.60 7.27 -19.18
CA ARG A 282 -6.26 7.53 -19.73
C ARG A 282 -5.38 6.32 -19.54
N ASN A 283 -4.41 6.16 -20.41
CA ASN A 283 -3.28 5.25 -20.22
C ASN A 283 -1.95 5.98 -20.49
N TRP A 284 -0.90 5.40 -19.97
CA TRP A 284 0.44 5.49 -20.48
C TRP A 284 0.97 4.06 -20.61
N THR A 285 1.41 3.73 -21.82
CA THR A 285 1.99 2.43 -22.17
C THR A 285 3.34 2.71 -22.79
N PRO A 286 4.46 2.12 -22.36
CA PRO A 286 5.76 2.39 -22.93
C PRO A 286 5.83 1.95 -24.39
N ARG A 287 6.65 2.61 -25.20
CA ARG A 287 6.81 2.24 -26.62
C ARG A 287 7.40 0.84 -26.83
N ASN A 288 8.18 0.38 -25.84
CA ASN A 288 8.79 -0.95 -25.85
C ASN A 288 7.96 -2.01 -25.10
N TYR A 289 6.65 -1.81 -24.93
CA TYR A 289 5.77 -2.74 -24.21
C TYR A 289 5.90 -4.20 -24.68
N ALA A 290 6.02 -4.43 -25.98
CA ALA A 290 6.17 -5.78 -26.53
C ALA A 290 7.49 -6.47 -26.08
N SER A 291 8.56 -5.69 -25.90
CA SER A 291 9.81 -6.19 -25.35
C SER A 291 9.71 -6.46 -23.84
N LEU A 292 8.93 -5.66 -23.09
CA LEU A 292 8.67 -5.90 -21.67
C LEU A 292 7.87 -7.21 -21.50
N GLU A 293 6.80 -7.38 -22.26
CA GLU A 293 5.98 -8.59 -22.24
C GLU A 293 6.80 -9.85 -22.57
N SER A 294 7.58 -9.84 -23.65
CA SER A 294 8.38 -11.00 -24.05
C SER A 294 9.52 -11.34 -23.09
N GLY A 295 9.97 -10.36 -22.31
CA GLY A 295 11.07 -10.53 -21.34
C GLY A 295 10.61 -10.78 -19.89
N ASP A 296 9.31 -10.92 -19.63
CA ASP A 296 8.74 -10.97 -18.27
C ASP A 296 9.18 -9.78 -17.39
N VAL A 297 9.20 -8.58 -17.99
CA VAL A 297 9.65 -7.34 -17.34
C VAL A 297 8.46 -6.46 -16.98
N ASP A 298 7.68 -6.90 -16.00
CA ASP A 298 6.46 -6.23 -15.57
C ASP A 298 6.61 -4.74 -15.26
N LEU A 299 5.84 -3.91 -15.93
CA LEU A 299 5.63 -2.53 -15.50
C LEU A 299 4.78 -2.47 -14.21
N GLY A 300 3.87 -3.43 -14.05
CA GLY A 300 2.94 -3.53 -12.93
C GLY A 300 3.53 -3.96 -11.61
N SER A 301 4.85 -4.16 -11.50
CA SER A 301 5.54 -4.48 -10.24
C SER A 301 5.37 -3.38 -9.19
N THR A 302 5.15 -2.12 -9.61
CA THR A 302 4.78 -1.01 -8.75
C THR A 302 3.62 -0.19 -9.35
N ALA A 303 2.83 0.48 -8.51
CA ALA A 303 1.77 1.38 -8.96
C ALA A 303 2.30 2.82 -9.09
N PRO A 304 1.62 3.70 -9.85
CA PRO A 304 2.01 5.09 -9.98
C PRO A 304 2.10 5.81 -8.63
N ALA A 305 3.27 6.36 -8.30
CA ALA A 305 3.45 7.23 -7.14
C ALA A 305 3.12 8.68 -7.52
N LEU A 306 2.29 9.36 -6.71
CA LEU A 306 1.81 10.71 -7.03
C LEU A 306 2.69 11.77 -6.36
N ILE A 307 3.22 12.72 -7.15
CA ILE A 307 4.06 13.82 -6.66
C ILE A 307 3.79 15.11 -7.44
N GLY A 308 3.32 16.15 -6.77
CA GLY A 308 3.23 17.52 -7.30
C GLY A 308 2.52 17.66 -8.66
N GLY A 309 1.40 16.97 -8.87
CA GLY A 309 0.66 17.00 -10.14
C GLY A 309 1.20 16.04 -11.22
N PHE A 310 2.15 15.19 -10.85
CA PHE A 310 2.72 14.14 -11.68
C PHE A 310 2.48 12.76 -11.08
N ALA A 311 2.63 11.74 -11.92
CA ALA A 311 2.74 10.35 -11.51
C ALA A 311 4.13 9.83 -11.90
N VAL A 312 4.74 9.02 -11.04
CA VAL A 312 6.00 8.33 -11.34
C VAL A 312 5.70 6.84 -11.42
N GLN A 313 5.94 6.23 -12.58
CA GLN A 313 5.79 4.79 -12.80
C GLN A 313 7.16 4.12 -12.87
N GLY A 314 7.39 3.18 -11.95
CA GLY A 314 8.52 2.25 -11.99
C GLY A 314 8.21 0.97 -12.77
N GLY A 315 9.08 -0.01 -12.69
CA GLY A 315 8.92 -1.34 -13.31
C GLY A 315 10.12 -2.24 -13.03
N LYS A 316 10.01 -3.52 -13.41
CA LYS A 316 11.13 -4.48 -13.37
C LYS A 316 12.31 -4.09 -14.29
N ASP A 317 12.14 -3.13 -15.17
CA ASP A 317 13.23 -2.62 -16.02
C ASP A 317 14.12 -1.55 -15.34
N GLY A 318 13.96 -1.33 -14.05
CA GLY A 318 14.77 -0.40 -13.26
C GLY A 318 14.63 1.07 -13.65
N LYS A 319 13.58 1.44 -14.39
CA LYS A 319 13.35 2.82 -14.87
C LYS A 319 12.18 3.47 -14.16
N LEU A 320 12.34 4.75 -13.86
CA LEU A 320 11.28 5.62 -13.36
C LEU A 320 10.83 6.57 -14.48
N ARG A 321 9.53 6.60 -14.78
CA ARG A 321 8.96 7.48 -15.79
C ARG A 321 8.08 8.52 -15.14
N LEU A 322 8.42 9.78 -15.37
CA LEU A 322 7.62 10.92 -14.93
C LEU A 322 6.52 11.19 -15.95
N LEU A 323 5.27 11.11 -15.50
CA LEU A 323 4.08 11.29 -16.30
C LEU A 323 3.31 12.52 -15.82
N SER A 324 2.68 13.25 -16.73
CA SER A 324 1.68 14.26 -16.32
C SER A 324 0.45 13.58 -15.75
N LEU A 325 0.06 13.88 -14.51
CA LEU A 325 -1.10 13.25 -13.89
C LEU A 325 -2.41 13.52 -14.66
N SER A 326 -2.54 14.70 -15.28
CA SER A 326 -3.75 15.06 -16.02
C SER A 326 -3.87 14.39 -17.39
N ARG A 327 -2.76 13.94 -17.99
CA ARG A 327 -2.71 13.41 -19.35
C ARG A 327 -2.20 11.98 -19.45
N LEU A 328 -1.44 11.48 -18.48
CA LEU A 328 -0.63 10.27 -18.56
C LEU A 328 0.20 10.26 -19.87
N GLY A 329 -0.06 9.32 -20.78
CA GLY A 329 0.59 9.24 -22.08
C GLY A 329 -0.04 10.12 -23.18
N GLY A 330 -1.16 10.78 -22.91
CA GLY A 330 -1.87 11.64 -23.89
C GLY A 330 -3.18 11.03 -24.39
N ARG A 331 -3.25 10.68 -25.69
CA ARG A 331 -4.45 10.07 -26.29
C ARG A 331 -4.64 8.64 -25.78
N LEU A 332 -5.87 8.27 -25.43
CA LEU A 332 -6.21 6.91 -25.02
C LEU A 332 -5.87 5.91 -26.12
N GLY A 333 -5.19 4.83 -25.76
CA GLY A 333 -4.72 3.79 -26.67
C GLY A 333 -3.38 4.09 -27.35
N ALA A 334 -2.77 5.26 -27.11
CA ALA A 334 -1.43 5.56 -27.59
C ALA A 334 -0.34 5.06 -26.67
N THR A 335 0.89 4.93 -27.20
CA THR A 335 2.11 4.59 -26.47
C THR A 335 3.03 5.80 -26.29
N GLY A 336 3.88 5.79 -25.26
CA GLY A 336 4.82 6.86 -24.95
C GLY A 336 4.15 8.10 -24.35
N GLY A 337 4.82 9.25 -24.38
CA GLY A 337 4.32 10.52 -23.87
C GLY A 337 4.77 10.82 -22.42
N GLU A 338 5.72 10.07 -21.89
CA GLU A 338 6.42 10.38 -20.65
C GLU A 338 7.22 11.69 -20.77
N LEU A 339 7.31 12.44 -19.67
CA LEU A 339 8.04 13.71 -19.60
C LEU A 339 9.54 13.48 -19.39
N GLN A 340 9.88 12.39 -18.71
CA GLN A 340 11.24 12.00 -18.40
C GLN A 340 11.29 10.51 -18.12
N THR A 341 12.36 9.86 -18.50
CA THR A 341 12.77 8.54 -18.02
C THR A 341 14.09 8.67 -17.28
N VAL A 342 14.17 8.09 -16.09
CA VAL A 342 15.38 8.01 -15.25
C VAL A 342 15.63 6.54 -14.96
N THR A 343 16.86 6.07 -15.14
CA THR A 343 17.28 4.75 -14.69
C THR A 343 17.68 4.83 -13.21
N ALA A 344 17.14 3.96 -12.38
CA ALA A 344 17.56 3.85 -10.98
C ALA A 344 19.03 3.44 -10.90
N PRO A 345 19.81 3.95 -9.94
CA PRO A 345 21.19 3.51 -9.74
C PRO A 345 21.27 1.99 -9.61
N GLY A 346 22.21 1.38 -10.35
CA GLY A 346 22.34 -0.09 -10.43
C GLY A 346 21.33 -0.79 -11.36
N GLY A 347 20.36 -0.08 -11.94
CA GLY A 347 19.37 -0.65 -12.87
C GLY A 347 18.45 -1.71 -12.28
N ALA A 348 18.34 -1.77 -10.94
CA ALA A 348 17.58 -2.79 -10.26
C ALA A 348 16.08 -2.59 -10.37
N ASP A 349 15.37 -3.69 -10.37
CA ASP A 349 13.91 -3.76 -10.46
C ASP A 349 13.22 -2.96 -9.36
N VAL A 350 12.15 -2.27 -9.71
CA VAL A 350 11.31 -1.54 -8.74
C VAL A 350 10.07 -2.35 -8.42
N PHE A 351 10.12 -3.08 -7.31
CA PHE A 351 8.97 -3.84 -6.77
C PHE A 351 8.24 -3.10 -5.64
N THR A 352 8.86 -2.08 -5.09
CA THR A 352 8.37 -1.39 -3.90
C THR A 352 7.38 -0.28 -4.25
N ALA A 353 6.53 0.06 -3.29
CA ALA A 353 5.74 1.29 -3.36
C ALA A 353 6.61 2.46 -2.90
N PRO A 354 6.90 3.45 -3.75
CA PRO A 354 7.70 4.59 -3.35
C PRO A 354 7.04 5.43 -2.24
N ALA A 355 7.86 6.10 -1.42
CA ALA A 355 7.36 7.10 -0.48
C ALA A 355 7.49 8.51 -1.08
N VAL A 356 6.48 9.36 -0.85
CA VAL A 356 6.45 10.74 -1.35
C VAL A 356 6.25 11.70 -0.18
N SER A 357 7.19 12.62 0.03
CA SER A 357 7.09 13.64 1.06
C SER A 357 7.49 15.01 0.50
N GLY A 358 6.50 15.88 0.31
CA GLY A 358 6.69 17.15 -0.37
C GLY A 358 7.18 16.96 -1.80
N LYS A 359 8.35 17.48 -2.13
CA LYS A 359 9.00 17.34 -3.45
C LYS A 359 9.95 16.14 -3.54
N ARG A 360 10.04 15.29 -2.51
CA ARG A 360 10.94 14.13 -2.48
C ARG A 360 10.19 12.85 -2.77
N LEU A 361 10.79 12.01 -3.61
CA LEU A 361 10.39 10.65 -3.91
C LEU A 361 11.50 9.72 -3.43
N PHE A 362 11.15 8.75 -2.59
CA PHE A 362 12.06 7.72 -2.10
C PHE A 362 11.70 6.39 -2.73
N VAL A 363 12.65 5.75 -3.37
CA VAL A 363 12.50 4.47 -4.08
C VAL A 363 13.48 3.48 -3.48
N ALA A 364 12.99 2.36 -2.99
CA ALA A 364 13.82 1.24 -2.58
C ALA A 364 13.76 0.14 -3.64
N THR A 365 14.92 -0.43 -3.95
CA THR A 365 15.11 -1.59 -4.81
C THR A 365 15.96 -2.61 -4.06
N ASP A 366 16.24 -3.77 -4.63
CA ASP A 366 17.14 -4.74 -4.01
C ASP A 366 18.59 -4.24 -3.94
N SER A 367 18.97 -3.33 -4.85
CA SER A 367 20.34 -2.79 -4.96
C SER A 367 20.51 -1.41 -4.34
N GLY A 368 19.45 -0.76 -3.84
CA GLY A 368 19.61 0.57 -3.28
C GLY A 368 18.35 1.25 -2.77
N LEU A 369 18.60 2.36 -2.09
CA LEU A 369 17.60 3.33 -1.65
C LEU A 369 17.94 4.68 -2.22
N ASP A 370 17.03 5.23 -3.02
CA ASP A 370 17.22 6.47 -3.76
C ASP A 370 16.28 7.57 -3.28
N CYS A 371 16.78 8.80 -3.26
CA CYS A 371 15.95 9.98 -3.12
C CYS A 371 16.04 10.83 -4.39
N TYR A 372 14.89 11.03 -5.02
CA TYR A 372 14.75 12.00 -6.10
C TYR A 372 14.03 13.25 -5.61
N VAL A 373 14.38 14.40 -6.17
CA VAL A 373 13.72 15.68 -5.92
C VAL A 373 13.04 16.14 -7.21
N LEU A 374 11.74 16.41 -7.11
CA LEU A 374 10.99 17.01 -8.21
C LEU A 374 11.30 18.52 -8.27
N SER A 375 11.86 18.97 -9.39
CA SER A 375 12.10 20.38 -9.70
C SER A 375 11.52 20.70 -11.07
N GLY A 376 10.56 21.63 -11.13
CA GLY A 376 9.77 21.86 -12.33
C GLY A 376 9.07 20.59 -12.79
N ARG A 377 9.48 20.09 -13.95
CA ARG A 377 8.93 18.87 -14.60
C ARG A 377 10.00 17.77 -14.72
N ARG A 378 10.95 17.73 -13.78
CA ARG A 378 12.04 16.77 -13.79
C ARG A 378 12.30 16.21 -12.39
N LEU A 379 12.65 14.93 -12.36
CA LEU A 379 13.21 14.24 -11.20
C LEU A 379 14.74 14.32 -11.26
N HIS A 380 15.37 14.73 -10.19
CA HIS A 380 16.81 14.77 -10.02
C HIS A 380 17.20 13.87 -8.87
N LEU A 381 18.16 12.97 -9.08
CA LEU A 381 18.72 12.15 -8.01
C LEU A 381 19.43 13.09 -7.01
N SER A 382 18.99 13.04 -5.76
CA SER A 382 19.56 13.83 -4.66
C SER A 382 20.61 13.05 -3.89
N TRP A 383 20.33 11.80 -3.60
CA TRP A 383 21.27 10.87 -2.96
C TRP A 383 20.88 9.41 -3.25
N HIS A 384 21.87 8.53 -3.14
CA HIS A 384 21.77 7.09 -3.30
C HIS A 384 22.44 6.37 -2.14
N ARG A 385 21.86 5.26 -1.70
CA ARG A 385 22.43 4.28 -0.76
C ARG A 385 22.44 2.91 -1.43
N ARG A 386 23.48 2.12 -1.19
CA ARG A 386 23.59 0.77 -1.77
C ARG A 386 22.70 -0.25 -1.06
N GLU A 387 22.25 0.03 0.16
CA GLU A 387 21.35 -0.83 0.90
C GLU A 387 19.90 -0.49 0.52
N GLY A 388 19.22 -1.42 -0.12
CA GLY A 388 17.81 -1.30 -0.48
C GLY A 388 16.88 -1.84 0.60
N GLY A 389 15.73 -2.34 0.21
CA GLY A 389 14.76 -2.96 1.10
C GLY A 389 13.31 -2.90 0.60
N THR A 390 12.38 -3.13 1.50
CA THR A 390 10.93 -3.07 1.21
C THR A 390 10.44 -1.62 1.05
N SER A 391 9.14 -1.44 0.83
CA SER A 391 8.56 -0.12 0.58
C SER A 391 8.93 0.89 1.67
N PRO A 392 9.61 2.01 1.34
CA PRO A 392 10.01 3.01 2.30
C PRO A 392 8.79 3.75 2.88
N VAL A 393 8.95 4.26 4.10
CA VAL A 393 7.92 5.04 4.80
C VAL A 393 8.54 6.30 5.39
N VAL A 394 7.93 7.45 5.16
CA VAL A 394 8.32 8.72 5.81
C VAL A 394 7.32 9.03 6.91
N ALA A 395 7.79 9.23 8.15
CA ALA A 395 6.94 9.68 9.25
C ALA A 395 7.79 10.36 10.34
N GLY A 396 7.24 11.35 11.04
CA GLY A 396 7.97 12.09 12.08
C GLY A 396 9.24 12.79 11.58
N GLY A 397 9.31 13.11 10.27
CA GLY A 397 10.52 13.68 9.66
C GLY A 397 11.67 12.69 9.46
N LEU A 398 11.41 11.39 9.57
CA LEU A 398 12.38 10.29 9.38
C LEU A 398 11.92 9.37 8.25
N LEU A 399 12.88 8.67 7.63
CA LEU A 399 12.65 7.68 6.57
C LEU A 399 12.99 6.29 7.11
N TYR A 400 12.04 5.37 7.01
CA TYR A 400 12.13 3.99 7.52
C TYR A 400 12.13 3.02 6.35
N VAL A 401 13.06 2.06 6.37
CA VAL A 401 13.18 0.99 5.37
C VAL A 401 13.52 -0.32 6.07
N TYR A 402 12.90 -1.42 5.63
CA TYR A 402 13.15 -2.75 6.15
C TYR A 402 13.87 -3.61 5.11
N ASN A 403 14.97 -4.26 5.53
CA ASN A 403 15.76 -5.19 4.71
C ASN A 403 16.35 -6.36 5.52
N GLY A 404 15.59 -6.87 6.50
CA GLY A 404 16.08 -7.76 7.56
C GLY A 404 16.48 -7.00 8.82
N SER A 405 16.71 -5.70 8.68
CA SER A 405 16.81 -4.73 9.76
C SER A 405 15.85 -3.57 9.51
N LEU A 406 15.29 -3.00 10.57
CA LEU A 406 14.59 -1.73 10.51
C LEU A 406 15.63 -0.60 10.49
N ASN A 407 15.86 0.00 9.34
CA ASN A 407 16.79 1.10 9.16
C ASN A 407 16.07 2.43 9.13
N VAL A 408 16.60 3.41 9.84
CA VAL A 408 16.02 4.76 9.94
C VAL A 408 17.03 5.79 9.45
N TYR A 409 16.62 6.60 8.48
CA TYR A 409 17.48 7.56 7.80
C TYR A 409 16.97 9.00 7.95
N ALA A 410 17.88 9.96 7.81
CA ALA A 410 17.53 11.36 7.59
C ALA A 410 17.09 11.55 6.13
N PRO A 411 15.83 11.94 5.84
CA PRO A 411 15.28 11.98 4.48
C PRO A 411 16.02 12.94 3.54
N ALA A 412 16.65 13.99 4.09
CA ALA A 412 17.33 15.01 3.29
C ALA A 412 18.68 14.54 2.74
N THR A 413 19.39 13.65 3.44
CA THR A 413 20.78 13.29 3.17
C THR A 413 21.02 11.79 2.99
N GLY A 414 20.05 10.94 3.31
CA GLY A 414 20.22 9.50 3.35
C GLY A 414 21.13 9.01 4.50
N LYS A 415 21.50 9.88 5.46
CA LYS A 415 22.33 9.48 6.60
C LYS A 415 21.60 8.48 7.48
N LEU A 416 22.20 7.32 7.74
CA LEU A 416 21.66 6.32 8.69
C LEU A 416 21.71 6.90 10.11
N LEU A 417 20.57 6.91 10.79
CA LEU A 417 20.42 7.41 12.16
C LEU A 417 20.35 6.27 13.17
N ALA A 418 19.67 5.19 12.81
CA ALA A 418 19.55 4.00 13.65
C ALA A 418 19.28 2.77 12.78
N SER A 419 19.66 1.59 13.28
CA SER A 419 19.37 0.29 12.69
C SER A 419 19.02 -0.69 13.82
N PHE A 420 17.95 -1.48 13.62
CA PHE A 420 17.47 -2.46 14.58
C PHE A 420 17.31 -3.80 13.88
N SER A 421 18.01 -4.83 14.37
CA SER A 421 17.83 -6.18 13.84
C SER A 421 16.39 -6.63 14.07
N ALA A 422 15.70 -7.01 13.01
CA ALA A 422 14.36 -7.58 13.07
C ALA A 422 14.42 -9.12 13.07
N GLY A 423 15.32 -9.71 12.31
CA GLY A 423 15.62 -11.16 12.35
C GLY A 423 14.78 -12.01 11.42
N GLY A 424 13.86 -11.43 10.65
CA GLY A 424 13.04 -12.12 9.67
C GLY A 424 13.40 -11.76 8.22
N ALA A 425 12.88 -12.55 7.27
CA ALA A 425 12.99 -12.23 5.86
C ALA A 425 12.20 -10.96 5.51
N ALA A 426 12.82 -10.07 4.76
CA ALA A 426 12.15 -8.92 4.15
C ALA A 426 11.62 -9.34 2.78
N HIS A 427 10.30 -9.22 2.57
CA HIS A 427 9.69 -9.49 1.27
C HIS A 427 8.74 -8.35 0.88
N TRP A 428 7.48 -8.42 1.26
CA TRP A 428 6.51 -7.36 0.96
C TRP A 428 6.08 -6.56 2.19
N SER A 429 6.48 -6.97 3.39
CA SER A 429 6.15 -6.26 4.63
C SER A 429 6.82 -4.88 4.66
N SER A 430 6.08 -3.88 5.11
CA SER A 430 6.62 -2.54 5.37
C SER A 430 6.12 -1.99 6.70
N PRO A 431 6.93 -1.15 7.37
CA PRO A 431 6.57 -0.61 8.67
C PRO A 431 5.43 0.40 8.58
N ILE A 432 4.73 0.60 9.71
CA ILE A 432 3.96 1.81 9.99
C ILE A 432 4.54 2.51 11.22
N VAL A 433 4.40 3.83 11.28
CA VAL A 433 5.02 4.64 12.34
C VAL A 433 4.04 5.66 12.88
N THR A 434 3.60 5.46 14.11
CA THR A 434 2.62 6.33 14.77
C THR A 434 2.67 6.18 16.29
N ASP A 435 2.24 7.17 17.06
CA ASP A 435 2.09 7.14 18.52
C ASP A 435 3.31 6.59 19.27
N GLY A 436 4.52 7.05 18.90
CA GLY A 436 5.77 6.59 19.53
C GLY A 436 6.17 5.16 19.20
N ARG A 437 5.54 4.54 18.20
CA ARG A 437 5.74 3.13 17.83
C ARG A 437 6.06 2.96 16.35
N VAL A 438 6.86 1.93 16.06
CA VAL A 438 7.00 1.36 14.71
C VAL A 438 6.51 -0.07 14.79
N ALA A 439 5.51 -0.43 13.98
CA ALA A 439 5.04 -1.81 13.86
C ALA A 439 5.50 -2.39 12.52
N LEU A 440 6.19 -3.53 12.57
CA LEU A 440 6.82 -4.18 11.42
C LEU A 440 6.55 -5.69 11.46
N PRO A 441 5.79 -6.25 10.51
CA PRO A 441 5.68 -7.70 10.34
C PRO A 441 6.95 -8.26 9.70
N GLU A 442 7.30 -9.49 10.05
CA GLU A 442 8.40 -10.25 9.47
C GLU A 442 7.90 -11.46 8.70
N GLY A 443 8.63 -11.84 7.64
CA GLY A 443 8.42 -13.07 6.88
C GLY A 443 7.92 -12.85 5.47
N SER A 444 7.99 -13.93 4.69
CA SER A 444 7.53 -14.02 3.31
C SER A 444 6.34 -14.97 3.21
N ALA A 445 5.30 -14.55 2.50
CA ALA A 445 4.17 -15.43 2.22
C ALA A 445 4.55 -16.62 1.33
N ASN A 446 5.62 -16.47 0.52
CA ASN A 446 6.13 -17.52 -0.36
C ASN A 446 6.82 -18.67 0.42
N ASP A 447 7.12 -18.48 1.71
CA ASP A 447 7.62 -19.54 2.59
C ASP A 447 6.49 -20.49 3.03
N HIS A 448 5.24 -20.16 2.72
CA HIS A 448 4.05 -20.94 3.05
C HIS A 448 3.90 -21.26 4.55
N SER A 449 4.54 -20.47 5.42
CA SER A 449 4.48 -20.65 6.87
C SER A 449 3.11 -20.28 7.44
N THR A 450 2.71 -21.01 8.47
CA THR A 450 1.49 -20.75 9.26
C THR A 450 1.78 -20.07 10.60
N SER A 451 3.03 -19.66 10.81
CA SER A 451 3.48 -18.84 11.95
C SER A 451 4.10 -17.53 11.44
N GLY A 452 4.16 -16.52 12.29
CA GLY A 452 4.74 -15.24 11.93
C GLY A 452 5.04 -14.38 13.16
N VAL A 453 5.54 -13.18 12.91
CA VAL A 453 5.94 -12.23 13.94
C VAL A 453 5.49 -10.82 13.55
N LEU A 454 5.05 -10.05 14.54
CA LEU A 454 4.95 -8.60 14.48
C LEU A 454 5.93 -8.01 15.50
N ASP A 455 6.91 -7.25 15.04
CA ASP A 455 7.76 -6.46 15.90
C ASP A 455 7.14 -5.09 16.15
N ILE A 456 7.10 -4.69 17.41
CA ILE A 456 6.66 -3.37 17.85
C ILE A 456 7.88 -2.70 18.51
N PHE A 457 8.47 -1.73 17.82
CA PHE A 457 9.51 -0.88 18.38
C PHE A 457 8.87 0.35 18.99
N ARG A 458 9.18 0.64 20.26
CA ARG A 458 8.60 1.76 21.01
C ARG A 458 9.63 2.48 21.86
N LEU A 459 9.39 3.75 22.15
CA LEU A 459 10.15 4.48 23.15
C LEU A 459 9.87 3.90 24.55
N PRO A 460 10.87 3.89 25.44
CA PRO A 460 10.71 3.47 26.84
C PRO A 460 9.64 4.26 27.58
#